data_41508aac0115877bfb44781b96161f2e
#
_entry.id   41508aac0115877bfb44781b96161f2e
#
_cell.length_a   1.000
_cell.length_b   1.000
_cell.length_c   1.000
_cell.angle_alpha   90.00
_cell.angle_beta   90.00
_cell.angle_gamma   90.00
#
_symmetry.space_group_name_H-M   'P 1'
#
loop_
_entity.id
_entity.type
_entity.pdbx_description
1 polymer ?
#
loop_
_entity_poly.entity_id
_entity_poly.type
_entity_poly.pdbx_seq_one_letter_code
_entity_poly.pdbx_strand_id
1 'polypeptide(L)'
;SMVENAPAIFLLSEMDGNTIYFCRAFNSMEEVIEYRQSRWGENGWNSKVSEKWRESVGEDPWKGTGADVVMNHMFRMRTDLSYLPEGTNLDEELPNNPYRRHVNIAVDWGKRGEFIENIKAGIENDKKLNNDYIRFMFQPIFGGIDGGDFMMVVLGESRASYFTGLEKRTAKREADGDWQKIQANPIATWVNEESLMITY
;
A
#
# COMPACT_ATOMS: atom_id res chain seq x y z
N SER A 1 13.73 -8.64 -26.02
CA SER A 1 13.59 -7.57 -25.05
C SER A 1 13.42 -8.18 -23.66
N MET A 2 14.28 -7.82 -22.71
CA MET A 2 14.23 -8.32 -21.33
C MET A 2 13.18 -7.60 -20.47
N VAL A 3 12.28 -6.84 -21.07
CA VAL A 3 11.34 -5.95 -20.37
C VAL A 3 9.89 -6.45 -20.42
N GLU A 4 9.59 -7.43 -21.26
CA GLU A 4 8.21 -7.84 -21.57
C GLU A 4 7.47 -8.56 -20.42
N ASN A 5 8.15 -8.98 -19.34
CA ASN A 5 7.51 -9.68 -18.21
C ASN A 5 7.97 -9.18 -16.84
N ALA A 6 8.48 -7.95 -16.74
CA ALA A 6 8.75 -7.40 -15.42
C ALA A 6 7.40 -6.98 -14.80
N PRO A 7 7.09 -7.42 -13.57
CA PRO A 7 5.90 -6.94 -12.88
C PRO A 7 5.94 -5.41 -12.81
N ALA A 8 4.79 -4.78 -12.96
CA ALA A 8 4.68 -3.33 -12.95
C ALA A 8 5.38 -2.75 -11.71
N ILE A 9 6.33 -1.86 -11.95
CA ILE A 9 6.96 -1.08 -10.89
C ILE A 9 6.18 0.21 -10.81
N PHE A 10 5.75 0.58 -9.61
CA PHE A 10 5.28 1.92 -9.35
C PHE A 10 6.09 2.52 -8.21
N LEU A 11 6.31 3.82 -8.31
CA LEU A 11 7.02 4.59 -7.31
C LEU A 11 5.99 5.38 -6.49
N LEU A 12 6.10 5.31 -5.19
CA LEU A 12 5.37 6.18 -4.29
C LEU A 12 6.39 7.13 -3.64
N SER A 13 6.16 8.42 -3.80
CA SER A 13 6.97 9.46 -3.16
C SER A 13 6.20 10.04 -1.98
N GLU A 14 6.85 10.13 -0.84
CA GLU A 14 6.32 10.83 0.33
C GLU A 14 6.15 12.33 0.01
N MET A 15 4.98 12.90 0.32
CA MET A 15 4.70 14.31 -0.01
C MET A 15 5.39 15.30 0.93
N ASP A 16 5.55 14.92 2.17
CA ASP A 16 6.10 15.76 3.24
C ASP A 16 7.47 15.27 3.74
N GLY A 17 8.14 14.40 2.97
CA GLY A 17 9.42 13.77 3.32
C GLY A 17 10.30 13.43 2.12
N ASN A 18 11.35 12.67 2.38
CA ASN A 18 12.36 12.29 1.39
C ASN A 18 12.34 10.79 1.07
N THR A 19 11.29 10.08 1.46
CA THR A 19 11.19 8.64 1.27
C THR A 19 10.56 8.32 -0.08
N ILE A 20 11.16 7.37 -0.79
CA ILE A 20 10.62 6.82 -2.04
C ILE A 20 10.45 5.32 -1.85
N TYR A 21 9.25 4.83 -2.11
CA TYR A 21 8.93 3.41 -2.07
C TYR A 21 8.91 2.83 -3.47
N PHE A 22 9.70 1.80 -3.70
CA PHE A 22 9.66 0.98 -4.89
C PHE A 22 8.69 -0.17 -4.66
N CYS A 23 7.54 -0.10 -5.28
CA CYS A 23 6.49 -1.08 -5.09
C CYS A 23 6.37 -2.02 -6.28
N ARG A 24 6.11 -3.29 -6.01
CA ARG A 24 5.82 -4.31 -7.01
C ARG A 24 4.69 -5.19 -6.54
N ALA A 25 3.79 -5.54 -7.46
CA ALA A 25 2.75 -6.51 -7.22
C ALA A 25 3.16 -7.87 -7.81
N PHE A 26 2.82 -8.95 -7.12
CA PHE A 26 3.02 -10.33 -7.53
C PHE A 26 1.76 -11.13 -7.24
N ASN A 27 1.46 -12.11 -8.07
CA ASN A 27 0.29 -12.97 -7.88
C ASN A 27 0.57 -14.14 -6.95
N SER A 28 1.84 -14.52 -6.78
CA SER A 28 2.23 -15.64 -5.92
C SER A 28 3.61 -15.44 -5.29
N MET A 29 3.92 -16.27 -4.31
CA MET A 29 5.26 -16.30 -3.69
C MET A 29 6.31 -16.88 -4.65
N GLU A 30 5.91 -17.81 -5.53
CA GLU A 30 6.77 -18.35 -6.57
C GLU A 30 7.27 -17.26 -7.50
N GLU A 31 6.39 -16.37 -7.97
CA GLU A 31 6.77 -15.19 -8.78
C GLU A 31 7.76 -14.27 -8.04
N VAL A 32 7.59 -14.08 -6.74
CA VAL A 32 8.54 -13.32 -5.92
C VAL A 32 9.92 -13.97 -5.92
N ILE A 33 9.98 -15.30 -5.73
CA ILE A 33 11.23 -16.06 -5.71
C ILE A 33 11.92 -16.00 -7.07
N GLU A 34 11.19 -16.28 -8.15
CA GLU A 34 11.69 -16.22 -9.52
C GLU A 34 12.22 -14.83 -9.86
N TYR A 35 11.45 -13.79 -9.52
CA TYR A 35 11.88 -12.41 -9.71
C TYR A 35 13.17 -12.11 -8.95
N ARG A 36 13.29 -12.51 -7.68
CA ARG A 36 14.50 -12.29 -6.90
C ARG A 36 15.70 -13.03 -7.50
N GLN A 37 15.52 -14.28 -7.94
CA GLN A 37 16.57 -15.04 -8.60
C GLN A 37 17.01 -14.40 -9.92
N SER A 38 16.06 -13.94 -10.74
CA SER A 38 16.34 -13.27 -12.02
C SER A 38 17.05 -11.94 -11.85
N ARG A 39 16.86 -11.26 -10.72
CA ARG A 39 17.47 -9.94 -10.45
C ARG A 39 18.76 -10.00 -9.64
N TRP A 40 18.78 -10.83 -8.60
CA TRP A 40 19.81 -10.85 -7.57
C TRP A 40 20.58 -12.17 -7.50
N GLY A 41 20.20 -13.17 -8.30
CA GLY A 41 20.96 -14.43 -8.41
C GLY A 41 22.32 -14.19 -9.04
N GLU A 42 23.19 -15.21 -8.97
CA GLU A 42 24.58 -15.17 -9.46
C GLU A 42 24.72 -14.67 -10.91
N ASN A 43 23.73 -14.99 -11.76
CA ASN A 43 23.62 -14.52 -13.14
C ASN A 43 22.51 -13.49 -13.35
N GLY A 44 22.03 -12.86 -12.28
CA GLY A 44 20.91 -11.95 -12.31
C GLY A 44 21.23 -10.62 -13.02
N TRP A 45 20.19 -9.93 -13.42
CA TRP A 45 20.30 -8.65 -14.13
C TRP A 45 21.12 -7.61 -13.38
N ASN A 46 20.91 -7.48 -12.05
CA ASN A 46 21.65 -6.51 -11.24
C ASN A 46 23.13 -6.82 -11.17
N SER A 47 23.51 -8.10 -11.08
CA SER A 47 24.92 -8.50 -11.10
C SER A 47 25.57 -8.11 -12.43
N LYS A 48 24.93 -8.42 -13.55
CA LYS A 48 25.44 -8.10 -14.90
C LYS A 48 25.52 -6.60 -15.16
N VAL A 49 24.52 -5.83 -14.72
CA VAL A 49 24.52 -4.37 -14.89
C VAL A 49 25.59 -3.73 -14.02
N SER A 50 25.72 -4.17 -12.77
CA SER A 50 26.75 -3.66 -11.87
C SER A 50 28.17 -3.98 -12.36
N GLU A 51 28.38 -5.17 -12.92
CA GLU A 51 29.66 -5.56 -13.51
C GLU A 51 30.00 -4.67 -14.71
N LYS A 52 29.11 -4.53 -15.68
CA LYS A 52 29.30 -3.65 -16.84
C LYS A 52 29.51 -2.19 -16.45
N TRP A 53 28.82 -1.71 -15.44
CA TRP A 53 29.01 -0.35 -14.92
C TRP A 53 30.40 -0.17 -14.34
N ARG A 54 30.86 -1.10 -13.48
CA ARG A 54 32.21 -1.06 -12.91
C ARG A 54 33.30 -1.13 -13.99
N GLU A 55 33.09 -1.95 -15.02
CA GLU A 55 34.00 -2.03 -16.18
C GLU A 55 34.11 -0.72 -16.94
N SER A 56 32.98 0.00 -17.09
CA SER A 56 32.92 1.22 -17.91
C SER A 56 33.25 2.49 -17.13
N VAL A 57 32.92 2.56 -15.86
CA VAL A 57 33.03 3.78 -15.05
C VAL A 57 34.10 3.64 -13.92
N GLY A 58 34.49 2.41 -13.58
CA GLY A 58 35.48 2.12 -12.53
C GLY A 58 34.94 2.22 -11.11
N GLU A 59 33.65 2.49 -10.92
CA GLU A 59 33.02 2.66 -9.61
C GLU A 59 31.77 1.80 -9.45
N ASP A 60 31.37 1.56 -8.22
CA ASP A 60 30.10 0.91 -7.90
C ASP A 60 28.91 1.82 -8.30
N PRO A 61 27.90 1.33 -9.05
CA PRO A 61 26.77 2.13 -9.49
C PRO A 61 25.95 2.75 -8.34
N TRP A 62 26.05 2.18 -7.16
CA TRP A 62 25.35 2.64 -5.95
C TRP A 62 26.13 3.62 -5.10
N LYS A 63 27.45 3.78 -5.40
CA LYS A 63 28.32 4.70 -4.67
C LYS A 63 27.94 6.15 -4.98
N GLY A 64 27.65 6.92 -3.95
CA GLY A 64 27.35 8.35 -4.07
C GLY A 64 25.91 8.68 -4.48
N THR A 65 25.01 7.69 -4.57
CA THR A 65 23.58 7.98 -4.80
C THR A 65 22.93 8.67 -3.60
N GLY A 66 23.54 8.58 -2.42
CA GLY A 66 22.95 9.09 -1.17
C GLY A 66 21.69 8.37 -0.73
N ALA A 67 21.31 7.31 -1.43
CA ALA A 67 20.13 6.54 -1.11
C ALA A 67 20.50 5.35 -0.21
N ASP A 68 19.99 5.35 1.00
CA ASP A 68 20.04 4.20 1.89
C ASP A 68 18.79 3.35 1.71
N VAL A 69 18.97 2.04 1.53
CA VAL A 69 17.84 1.09 1.58
C VAL A 69 17.52 0.84 3.04
N VAL A 70 16.48 1.53 3.52
CA VAL A 70 16.14 1.51 4.93
C VAL A 70 15.42 0.23 5.30
N MET A 71 14.46 -0.24 4.48
CA MET A 71 13.63 -1.41 4.78
C MET A 71 13.08 -2.11 3.54
N ASN A 72 12.85 -3.44 3.69
CA ASN A 72 12.06 -4.22 2.74
C ASN A 72 10.83 -4.77 3.44
N HIS A 73 9.68 -4.50 2.89
CA HIS A 73 8.40 -5.00 3.39
C HIS A 73 7.71 -5.85 2.34
N MET A 74 7.04 -6.89 2.80
CA MET A 74 6.17 -7.72 1.97
C MET A 74 4.78 -7.77 2.59
N PHE A 75 3.78 -7.48 1.78
CA PHE A 75 2.39 -7.46 2.19
C PHE A 75 1.56 -8.40 1.36
N ARG A 76 0.54 -8.96 1.97
CA ARG A 76 -0.56 -9.62 1.27
C ARG A 76 -1.76 -8.68 1.27
N MET A 77 -2.31 -8.42 0.09
CA MET A 77 -3.59 -7.73 -0.02
C MET A 77 -4.71 -8.61 0.55
N ARG A 78 -5.54 -8.01 1.39
CA ARG A 78 -6.73 -8.62 2.00
C ARG A 78 -7.96 -8.11 1.28
N THR A 79 -8.33 -8.80 0.22
CA THR A 79 -9.52 -8.44 -0.60
C THR A 79 -10.81 -8.45 0.21
N ASP A 80 -10.90 -9.37 1.19
CA ASP A 80 -12.01 -9.49 2.13
C ASP A 80 -12.13 -8.33 3.13
N LEU A 81 -11.10 -7.49 3.26
CA LEU A 81 -11.05 -6.31 4.11
C LEU A 81 -10.88 -5.00 3.31
N SER A 82 -10.87 -5.10 1.98
CA SER A 82 -10.79 -3.96 1.08
C SER A 82 -12.20 -3.52 0.65
N TYR A 83 -12.35 -2.23 0.35
CA TYR A 83 -13.62 -1.68 -0.11
C TYR A 83 -13.44 -1.08 -1.51
N LEU A 84 -14.24 -1.58 -2.43
CA LEU A 84 -14.38 -1.04 -3.78
C LEU A 84 -15.87 -0.81 -4.03
N PRO A 85 -16.29 0.37 -4.49
CA PRO A 85 -17.65 0.61 -4.97
C PRO A 85 -18.03 -0.39 -6.06
N GLU A 86 -19.31 -0.69 -6.18
CA GLU A 86 -19.82 -1.58 -7.23
C GLU A 86 -19.51 -1.00 -8.62
N GLY A 87 -19.01 -1.84 -9.53
CA GLY A 87 -18.63 -1.41 -10.88
C GLY A 87 -17.28 -0.73 -11.00
N THR A 88 -16.49 -0.66 -9.93
CA THR A 88 -15.14 -0.08 -9.97
C THR A 88 -14.25 -0.79 -11.00
N ASN A 89 -13.72 -0.04 -11.96
CA ASN A 89 -12.67 -0.48 -12.88
C ASN A 89 -11.30 0.02 -12.39
N LEU A 90 -10.51 -0.85 -11.78
CA LEU A 90 -9.21 -0.47 -11.21
C LEU A 90 -8.21 0.03 -12.25
N ASP A 91 -8.28 -0.43 -13.51
CA ASP A 91 -7.38 0.04 -14.57
C ASP A 91 -7.61 1.51 -14.92
N GLU A 92 -8.85 1.99 -14.72
CA GLU A 92 -9.20 3.41 -14.89
C GLU A 92 -8.98 4.21 -13.60
N GLU A 93 -9.36 3.64 -12.45
CA GLU A 93 -9.32 4.36 -11.17
C GLU A 93 -7.90 4.56 -10.64
N LEU A 94 -7.00 3.59 -10.83
CA LEU A 94 -5.64 3.71 -10.30
C LEU A 94 -4.85 4.90 -10.92
N PRO A 95 -4.88 5.15 -12.23
CA PRO A 95 -4.25 6.32 -12.84
C PRO A 95 -4.92 7.64 -12.44
N ASN A 96 -6.25 7.65 -12.30
CA ASN A 96 -7.01 8.86 -11.99
C ASN A 96 -6.91 9.27 -10.51
N ASN A 97 -6.48 8.35 -9.65
CA ASN A 97 -6.32 8.58 -8.23
C ASN A 97 -4.84 8.38 -7.80
N PRO A 98 -3.92 9.29 -8.17
CA PRO A 98 -2.50 9.14 -7.87
C PRO A 98 -2.16 9.35 -6.39
N TYR A 99 -3.00 10.00 -5.62
CA TYR A 99 -2.79 10.19 -4.18
C TYR A 99 -3.07 8.89 -3.41
N ARG A 100 -2.22 8.58 -2.43
CA ARG A 100 -2.34 7.44 -1.53
C ARG A 100 -2.23 7.91 -0.09
N ARG A 101 -3.25 7.61 0.71
CA ARG A 101 -3.16 7.74 2.16
C ARG A 101 -2.85 6.37 2.74
N HIS A 102 -1.66 6.20 3.27
CA HIS A 102 -1.25 5.02 4.00
C HIS A 102 -1.50 5.23 5.49
N VAL A 103 -2.10 4.26 6.13
CA VAL A 103 -2.33 4.25 7.58
C VAL A 103 -1.90 2.89 8.12
N ASN A 104 -0.91 2.87 8.98
CA ASN A 104 -0.46 1.66 9.66
C ASN A 104 -1.27 1.50 10.95
N ILE A 105 -1.80 0.30 11.16
CA ILE A 105 -2.75 -0.01 12.23
C ILE A 105 -2.17 -1.12 13.10
N ALA A 106 -1.97 -0.84 14.38
CA ALA A 106 -1.70 -1.85 15.39
C ALA A 106 -3.01 -2.28 16.05
N VAL A 107 -3.22 -3.57 16.17
CA VAL A 107 -4.42 -4.16 16.77
C VAL A 107 -4.08 -4.65 18.18
N ASP A 108 -4.94 -4.40 19.13
CA ASP A 108 -4.77 -4.83 20.52
C ASP A 108 -4.58 -6.35 20.61
N TRP A 109 -3.72 -6.76 21.52
CA TRP A 109 -3.39 -8.17 21.69
C TRP A 109 -4.63 -9.04 21.89
N GLY A 110 -4.75 -10.10 21.10
CA GLY A 110 -5.91 -11.01 21.12
C GLY A 110 -7.17 -10.47 20.44
N LYS A 111 -7.18 -9.23 19.95
CA LYS A 111 -8.36 -8.58 19.35
C LYS A 111 -8.41 -8.63 17.83
N ARG A 112 -7.48 -9.32 17.18
CA ARG A 112 -7.39 -9.37 15.72
C ARG A 112 -8.66 -9.88 15.03
N GLY A 113 -9.32 -10.90 15.61
CA GLY A 113 -10.59 -11.42 15.06
C GLY A 113 -11.70 -10.36 15.13
N GLU A 114 -11.83 -9.70 16.26
CA GLU A 114 -12.82 -8.63 16.49
C GLU A 114 -12.55 -7.44 15.56
N PHE A 115 -11.29 -7.06 15.36
CA PHE A 115 -10.90 -6.02 14.40
C PHE A 115 -11.33 -6.37 12.97
N ILE A 116 -11.09 -7.61 12.53
CA ILE A 116 -11.50 -8.08 11.19
C ILE A 116 -13.00 -7.97 11.01
N GLU A 117 -13.79 -8.40 11.99
CA GLU A 117 -15.26 -8.32 11.92
C GLU A 117 -15.75 -6.86 11.91
N ASN A 118 -15.11 -5.96 12.67
CA ASN A 118 -15.41 -4.53 12.65
C ASN A 118 -15.11 -3.91 11.28
N ILE A 119 -14.00 -4.27 10.63
CA ILE A 119 -13.68 -3.81 9.28
C ILE A 119 -14.73 -4.30 8.27
N LYS A 120 -15.16 -5.55 8.36
CA LYS A 120 -16.21 -6.10 7.48
C LYS A 120 -17.55 -5.39 7.70
N ALA A 121 -17.93 -5.15 8.96
CA ALA A 121 -19.14 -4.39 9.29
C ALA A 121 -19.07 -2.96 8.74
N GLY A 122 -17.90 -2.33 8.81
CA GLY A 122 -17.65 -1.03 8.21
C GLY A 122 -17.79 -1.02 6.69
N ILE A 123 -17.33 -2.08 6.01
CA ILE A 123 -17.51 -2.25 4.56
C ILE A 123 -18.99 -2.34 4.19
N GLU A 124 -19.75 -3.15 4.91
CA GLU A 124 -21.20 -3.26 4.65
C GLU A 124 -21.93 -1.94 4.91
N ASN A 125 -21.52 -1.19 5.93
CA ASN A 125 -22.04 0.15 6.15
C ASN A 125 -21.67 1.12 5.02
N ASP A 126 -20.44 1.08 4.52
CA ASP A 126 -19.99 1.92 3.40
C ASP A 126 -20.78 1.60 2.10
N LYS A 127 -21.07 0.33 1.85
CA LYS A 127 -21.96 -0.10 0.76
C LYS A 127 -23.37 0.44 0.91
N LYS A 128 -23.97 0.31 2.10
CA LYS A 128 -25.30 0.83 2.44
C LYS A 128 -25.40 2.34 2.21
N LEU A 129 -24.35 3.08 2.56
CA LEU A 129 -24.27 4.53 2.42
C LEU A 129 -23.88 5.01 1.03
N ASN A 130 -23.60 4.10 0.10
CA ASN A 130 -23.07 4.39 -1.22
C ASN A 130 -21.85 5.36 -1.13
N ASN A 131 -20.88 5.02 -0.29
CA ASN A 131 -19.66 5.80 -0.17
C ASN A 131 -18.79 5.59 -1.40
N ASP A 132 -18.34 6.69 -1.99
CA ASP A 132 -17.52 6.71 -3.18
C ASP A 132 -16.05 6.90 -2.82
N TYR A 133 -15.32 5.80 -2.62
CA TYR A 133 -13.88 5.79 -2.41
C TYR A 133 -13.33 4.36 -2.51
N ILE A 134 -12.06 4.24 -2.83
CA ILE A 134 -11.36 2.96 -2.90
C ILE A 134 -10.43 2.84 -1.70
N ARG A 135 -10.53 1.70 -1.01
CA ARG A 135 -9.69 1.37 0.13
C ARG A 135 -9.16 -0.05 0.00
N PHE A 136 -7.85 -0.18 0.01
CA PHE A 136 -7.17 -1.45 0.12
C PHE A 136 -6.71 -1.71 1.54
N MET A 137 -6.78 -2.96 1.96
CA MET A 137 -6.22 -3.42 3.22
C MET A 137 -5.10 -4.42 2.93
N PHE A 138 -3.95 -4.19 3.52
CA PHE A 138 -2.78 -5.05 3.42
C PHE A 138 -2.40 -5.59 4.78
N GLN A 139 -1.89 -6.82 4.78
CA GLN A 139 -1.39 -7.49 5.97
C GLN A 139 0.08 -7.83 5.76
N PRO A 140 0.99 -7.43 6.67
CA PRO A 140 2.39 -7.79 6.59
C PRO A 140 2.56 -9.31 6.56
N ILE A 141 3.40 -9.80 5.64
CA ILE A 141 3.90 -11.19 5.61
C ILE A 141 5.29 -11.21 6.20
N PHE A 142 6.09 -10.19 5.85
CA PHE A 142 7.48 -10.06 6.24
C PHE A 142 7.84 -8.58 6.39
N GLY A 143 8.60 -8.26 7.45
CA GLY A 143 9.03 -6.88 7.70
C GLY A 143 7.87 -5.95 8.04
N GLY A 144 7.18 -6.17 9.18
CA GLY A 144 6.10 -5.27 9.60
C GLY A 144 6.57 -3.83 9.72
N ILE A 145 5.73 -2.88 9.30
CA ILE A 145 6.02 -1.45 9.44
C ILE A 145 5.75 -1.07 10.89
N ASP A 146 6.79 -0.66 11.59
CA ASP A 146 6.72 -0.02 12.92
C ASP A 146 5.72 -0.65 13.91
N GLY A 147 5.56 -1.98 13.86
CA GLY A 147 4.65 -2.72 14.75
C GLY A 147 3.19 -2.78 14.29
N GLY A 148 2.88 -2.33 13.07
CA GLY A 148 1.52 -2.43 12.51
C GLY A 148 1.14 -3.85 12.11
N ASP A 149 -0.08 -4.26 12.47
CA ASP A 149 -0.69 -5.52 12.05
C ASP A 149 -1.32 -5.46 10.66
N PHE A 150 -1.72 -4.26 10.26
CA PHE A 150 -2.33 -3.96 8.96
C PHE A 150 -1.86 -2.61 8.43
N MET A 151 -1.89 -2.48 7.11
CA MET A 151 -1.75 -1.21 6.42
C MET A 151 -3.00 -0.95 5.58
N MET A 152 -3.67 0.15 5.84
CA MET A 152 -4.79 0.63 5.04
C MET A 152 -4.28 1.65 4.03
N VAL A 153 -4.69 1.49 2.78
CA VAL A 153 -4.37 2.44 1.70
C VAL A 153 -5.67 2.97 1.11
N VAL A 154 -5.87 4.27 1.17
CA VAL A 154 -7.02 4.93 0.56
C VAL A 154 -6.57 5.78 -0.61
N LEU A 155 -7.29 5.67 -1.72
CA LEU A 155 -7.00 6.38 -2.95
C LEU A 155 -7.69 7.75 -2.99
N GLY A 156 -7.09 8.67 -3.74
CA GLY A 156 -7.68 9.97 -4.05
C GLY A 156 -7.00 10.61 -5.26
N GLU A 157 -7.71 11.50 -5.95
CA GLU A 157 -7.15 12.29 -7.05
C GLU A 157 -6.03 13.22 -6.54
N SER A 158 -6.23 13.77 -5.35
CA SER A 158 -5.28 14.65 -4.67
C SER A 158 -5.45 14.55 -3.16
N ARG A 159 -4.48 15.10 -2.40
CA ARG A 159 -4.59 15.24 -0.95
C ARG A 159 -5.84 16.02 -0.54
N ALA A 160 -6.15 17.11 -1.23
CA ALA A 160 -7.32 17.95 -0.93
C ALA A 160 -8.64 17.21 -1.19
N SER A 161 -8.77 16.52 -2.34
CA SER A 161 -9.98 15.74 -2.65
C SER A 161 -10.18 14.59 -1.67
N TYR A 162 -9.09 13.94 -1.25
CA TYR A 162 -9.15 12.89 -0.22
C TYR A 162 -9.75 13.41 1.09
N PHE A 163 -9.25 14.53 1.64
CA PHE A 163 -9.76 15.07 2.91
C PHE A 163 -11.20 15.58 2.80
N THR A 164 -11.55 16.24 1.69
CA THR A 164 -12.95 16.64 1.43
C THR A 164 -13.86 15.42 1.33
N GLY A 165 -13.41 14.36 0.67
CA GLY A 165 -14.14 13.08 0.61
C GLY A 165 -14.26 12.42 1.97
N LEU A 166 -13.21 12.46 2.79
CA LEU A 166 -13.22 11.91 4.15
C LEU A 166 -14.25 12.62 5.03
N GLU A 167 -14.30 13.96 5.01
CA GLU A 167 -15.30 14.75 5.74
C GLU A 167 -16.73 14.35 5.34
N LYS A 168 -17.01 14.25 4.05
CA LYS A 168 -18.32 13.83 3.54
C LYS A 168 -18.70 12.41 4.01
N ARG A 169 -17.76 11.46 3.94
CA ARG A 169 -17.99 10.08 4.40
C ARG A 169 -18.24 10.02 5.91
N THR A 170 -17.44 10.77 6.67
CA THR A 170 -17.59 10.86 8.13
C THR A 170 -18.97 11.40 8.50
N ALA A 171 -19.41 12.50 7.88
CA ALA A 171 -20.74 13.05 8.12
C ALA A 171 -21.86 12.05 7.81
N LYS A 172 -21.77 11.30 6.69
CA LYS A 172 -22.73 10.24 6.38
C LYS A 172 -22.76 9.13 7.44
N ARG A 173 -21.59 8.69 7.90
CA ARG A 173 -21.46 7.64 8.91
C ARG A 173 -21.95 8.09 10.28
N GLU A 174 -21.64 9.34 10.69
CA GLU A 174 -22.14 9.90 11.95
C GLU A 174 -23.65 10.06 12.00
N ALA A 175 -24.27 10.31 10.85
CA ALA A 175 -25.72 10.33 10.72
C ALA A 175 -26.36 8.92 10.75
N ASP A 176 -25.56 7.86 10.59
CA ASP A 176 -26.00 6.46 10.62
C ASP A 176 -25.76 5.85 12.01
N GLY A 177 -26.84 5.48 12.70
CA GLY A 177 -26.75 4.89 14.04
C GLY A 177 -26.03 3.53 14.10
N ASP A 178 -25.86 2.82 12.97
CA ASP A 178 -25.13 1.56 12.93
C ASP A 178 -23.61 1.80 12.98
N TRP A 179 -23.13 2.88 12.38
CA TRP A 179 -21.73 3.26 12.45
C TRP A 179 -21.25 3.52 13.89
N GLN A 180 -22.07 4.15 14.70
CA GLN A 180 -21.75 4.42 16.11
C GLN A 180 -21.52 3.13 16.90
N LYS A 181 -22.25 2.06 16.59
CA LYS A 181 -22.10 0.74 17.23
C LYS A 181 -20.76 0.08 16.83
N ILE A 182 -20.35 0.24 15.57
CA ILE A 182 -19.08 -0.30 15.05
C ILE A 182 -17.89 0.38 15.73
N GLN A 183 -17.99 1.68 16.02
CA GLN A 183 -16.92 2.48 16.63
C GLN A 183 -16.89 2.45 18.16
N ALA A 184 -17.87 1.86 18.82
CA ALA A 184 -18.02 1.93 20.27
C ALA A 184 -16.86 1.34 21.09
N ASN A 185 -16.04 0.48 20.50
CA ASN A 185 -14.87 -0.12 21.13
C ASN A 185 -13.63 0.01 20.26
N PRO A 186 -12.79 1.04 20.45
CA PRO A 186 -11.53 1.13 19.75
C PRO A 186 -10.62 -0.02 20.21
N ILE A 187 -10.33 -0.93 19.27
CA ILE A 187 -9.48 -2.11 19.47
C ILE A 187 -8.21 -2.07 18.63
N ALA A 188 -7.97 -0.92 18.04
CA ALA A 188 -6.79 -0.68 17.22
C ALA A 188 -6.37 0.78 17.32
N THR A 189 -5.07 0.99 17.19
CA THR A 189 -4.44 2.31 17.19
C THR A 189 -3.79 2.55 15.83
N TRP A 190 -3.91 3.75 15.32
CA TRP A 190 -3.11 4.21 14.19
C TRP A 190 -1.70 4.51 14.67
N VAL A 191 -0.74 3.79 14.12
CA VAL A 191 0.67 3.93 14.51
C VAL A 191 1.35 5.04 13.73
N ASN A 192 1.11 5.06 12.43
CA ASN A 192 1.72 6.02 11.50
C ASN A 192 0.77 6.30 10.33
N GLU A 193 0.84 7.51 9.80
CA GLU A 193 0.10 7.94 8.63
C GLU A 193 1.02 8.66 7.64
N GLU A 194 0.94 8.27 6.37
CA GLU A 194 1.73 8.85 5.30
C GLU A 194 0.86 9.32 4.14
N SER A 195 1.24 10.44 3.56
CA SER A 195 0.66 10.97 2.33
C SER A 195 1.63 10.75 1.18
N LEU A 196 1.24 9.95 0.22
CA LEU A 196 2.10 9.52 -0.88
C LEU A 196 1.50 9.88 -2.23
N MET A 197 2.35 10.10 -3.22
CA MET A 197 1.94 10.29 -4.62
C MET A 197 2.57 9.22 -5.49
N ILE A 198 1.79 8.61 -6.38
CA ILE A 198 2.34 7.76 -7.43
C ILE A 198 3.04 8.64 -8.45
N THR A 199 4.27 8.26 -8.79
CA THR A 199 5.03 8.79 -9.91
C THR A 199 5.21 7.64 -10.91
N TYR A 200 4.76 7.82 -12.13
CA TYR A 200 4.91 6.87 -13.23
C TYR A 200 6.19 7.14 -14.00
#